data_622ce2da9126346f01a543973b4c891b
#
_entry.id   622ce2da9126346f01a543973b4c891b
#
_cell.length_a   1.000
_cell.length_b   1.000
_cell.length_c   1.000
_cell.angle_alpha   90.00
_cell.angle_beta   90.00
_cell.angle_gamma   90.00
#
_symmetry.space_group_name_H-M   'P 1'
#
loop_
_entity.id
_entity.type
_entity.pdbx_description
1 polymer ?
#
loop_
_entity_poly.entity_id
_entity_poly.type
_entity_poly.pdbx_seq_one_letter_code
_entity_poly.pdbx_strand_id
1 'polypeptide(L)'
;MSNRAGPRPPGAERATAQRVAEAAGVSISAVSRTFTKDASVSPRMRARVLAAAEALGYRPNRLARGLMTGRTELVGLVSSHFANPAFMDVFDLFTRELQRRGLRPLIANLSEDGGADSALDMMLQYSVDAVLIATSAPPEGFAGSCARAGLPVVHVFGRAGSQDAVPAVTVDNVAGGRLAAEAMLKRGLTRLAFLGGAATDSSSIDRAAGFTARLAAAGLQPLAIEFAGDYSHEHGRGGLHALLDRHRPQAVFCGDDILALGALDACRERGLAVPRDIGIVGFDDMPLAAWPGYRLTTIRQPMAEMVRHAIGEIAARLADADHPIEDRLFDIALVERDSL
;
A
#
# COMPACT_ATOMS: atom_id res chain seq x y z
N MET A 1 -21.35 17.11 -20.78
CA MET A 1 -21.74 16.32 -21.96
C MET A 1 -22.01 14.89 -21.49
N SER A 2 -23.31 14.52 -21.45
CA SER A 2 -23.79 13.25 -20.88
C SER A 2 -23.49 12.11 -21.86
N ASN A 3 -22.59 11.23 -21.52
CA ASN A 3 -22.30 10.00 -22.28
C ASN A 3 -23.32 8.92 -21.88
N ARG A 4 -24.47 8.90 -22.52
CA ARG A 4 -25.44 7.80 -22.43
C ARG A 4 -24.87 6.62 -23.24
N ALA A 5 -24.32 5.62 -22.53
CA ALA A 5 -24.09 4.32 -23.12
C ALA A 5 -25.43 3.80 -23.67
N GLY A 6 -25.53 3.59 -24.98
CA GLY A 6 -26.70 3.07 -25.62
C GLY A 6 -27.05 1.66 -25.16
N PRO A 7 -28.33 1.22 -25.28
CA PRO A 7 -28.72 -0.13 -24.90
C PRO A 7 -27.93 -1.16 -25.72
N ARG A 8 -27.44 -2.20 -25.03
CA ARG A 8 -26.78 -3.36 -25.68
C ARG A 8 -27.76 -4.00 -26.68
N PRO A 9 -27.27 -4.50 -27.82
CA PRO A 9 -28.13 -5.16 -28.81
C PRO A 9 -28.85 -6.37 -28.16
N PRO A 10 -30.16 -6.53 -28.38
CA PRO A 10 -30.90 -7.69 -27.89
C PRO A 10 -30.44 -8.92 -28.71
N GLY A 11 -29.88 -9.95 -28.02
CA GLY A 11 -29.61 -11.22 -28.65
C GLY A 11 -28.37 -12.00 -28.23
N ALA A 12 -27.42 -11.42 -27.51
CA ALA A 12 -26.31 -12.20 -26.92
C ALA A 12 -26.67 -12.70 -25.52
N GLU A 13 -27.48 -13.78 -25.45
CA GLU A 13 -27.68 -14.49 -24.19
C GLU A 13 -26.31 -14.88 -23.61
N ARG A 14 -26.06 -14.48 -22.36
CA ARG A 14 -24.82 -14.84 -21.66
C ARG A 14 -24.68 -16.36 -21.65
N ALA A 15 -23.53 -16.87 -22.11
CA ALA A 15 -23.21 -18.28 -21.97
C ALA A 15 -23.31 -18.69 -20.49
N THR A 16 -24.14 -19.66 -20.18
CA THR A 16 -24.38 -20.16 -18.82
C THR A 16 -23.83 -21.58 -18.66
N ALA A 17 -23.56 -22.00 -17.41
CA ALA A 17 -23.17 -23.37 -17.13
C ALA A 17 -24.21 -24.39 -17.61
N GLN A 18 -25.50 -24.01 -17.61
CA GLN A 18 -26.59 -24.83 -18.11
C GLN A 18 -26.46 -25.06 -19.62
N ARG A 19 -26.23 -24.02 -20.43
CA ARG A 19 -26.04 -24.16 -21.89
C ARG A 19 -24.82 -24.99 -22.24
N VAL A 20 -23.73 -24.86 -21.47
CA VAL A 20 -22.54 -25.73 -21.62
C VAL A 20 -22.89 -27.18 -21.30
N ALA A 21 -23.65 -27.43 -20.23
CA ALA A 21 -24.10 -28.78 -19.86
C ALA A 21 -24.94 -29.42 -20.97
N GLU A 22 -25.89 -28.68 -21.53
CA GLU A 22 -26.73 -29.11 -22.67
C GLU A 22 -25.88 -29.43 -23.92
N ALA A 23 -25.00 -28.50 -24.31
CA ALA A 23 -24.13 -28.66 -25.47
C ALA A 23 -23.13 -29.82 -25.34
N ALA A 24 -22.59 -30.01 -24.11
CA ALA A 24 -21.69 -31.11 -23.83
C ALA A 24 -22.40 -32.44 -23.52
N GLY A 25 -23.75 -32.46 -23.36
CA GLY A 25 -24.51 -33.64 -22.97
C GLY A 25 -24.12 -34.19 -21.61
N VAL A 26 -23.98 -33.31 -20.60
CA VAL A 26 -23.57 -33.62 -19.21
C VAL A 26 -24.44 -32.86 -18.20
N SER A 27 -24.32 -33.16 -16.92
CA SER A 27 -24.99 -32.40 -15.88
C SER A 27 -24.26 -31.06 -15.59
N ILE A 28 -24.99 -30.07 -15.05
CA ILE A 28 -24.41 -28.80 -14.59
C ILE A 28 -23.29 -29.04 -13.55
N SER A 29 -23.46 -30.04 -12.68
CA SER A 29 -22.45 -30.43 -11.70
C SER A 29 -21.17 -30.99 -12.34
N ALA A 30 -21.28 -31.65 -13.49
CA ALA A 30 -20.13 -32.10 -14.26
C ALA A 30 -19.37 -30.94 -14.91
N VAL A 31 -20.10 -29.92 -15.40
CA VAL A 31 -19.51 -28.66 -15.87
C VAL A 31 -18.75 -27.99 -14.73
N SER A 32 -19.39 -27.78 -13.58
CA SER A 32 -18.73 -27.18 -12.39
C SER A 32 -17.46 -27.92 -11.98
N ARG A 33 -17.51 -29.25 -11.87
CA ARG A 33 -16.35 -30.08 -11.55
C ARG A 33 -15.24 -29.98 -12.58
N THR A 34 -15.57 -29.83 -13.87
CA THR A 34 -14.55 -29.68 -14.92
C THR A 34 -13.67 -28.45 -14.72
N PHE A 35 -14.23 -27.35 -14.17
CA PHE A 35 -13.53 -26.11 -13.88
C PHE A 35 -13.02 -26.01 -12.43
N THR A 36 -13.23 -27.03 -11.62
CA THR A 36 -12.70 -27.10 -10.25
C THR A 36 -11.34 -27.80 -10.28
N LYS A 37 -10.32 -27.20 -9.66
CA LYS A 37 -8.98 -27.78 -9.53
C LYS A 37 -9.11 -29.07 -8.71
N ASP A 38 -8.39 -30.10 -9.11
CA ASP A 38 -8.30 -31.42 -8.45
C ASP A 38 -9.63 -32.21 -8.34
N ALA A 39 -10.71 -31.72 -9.00
CA ALA A 39 -11.94 -32.49 -9.06
C ALA A 39 -11.83 -33.68 -10.03
N SER A 40 -12.32 -34.83 -9.59
CA SER A 40 -12.34 -36.05 -10.40
C SER A 40 -13.34 -35.91 -11.55
N VAL A 41 -12.82 -35.84 -12.78
CA VAL A 41 -13.58 -35.81 -14.03
C VAL A 41 -12.82 -36.64 -15.05
N SER A 42 -13.51 -37.54 -15.78
CA SER A 42 -12.85 -38.32 -16.80
C SER A 42 -12.25 -37.44 -17.92
N PRO A 43 -11.10 -37.81 -18.52
CA PRO A 43 -10.49 -37.01 -19.59
C PRO A 43 -11.45 -36.74 -20.76
N ARG A 44 -12.26 -37.70 -21.14
CA ARG A 44 -13.25 -37.60 -22.21
C ARG A 44 -14.36 -36.57 -21.87
N MET A 45 -14.86 -36.57 -20.65
CA MET A 45 -15.87 -35.61 -20.18
C MET A 45 -15.28 -34.22 -20.10
N ARG A 46 -14.06 -34.08 -19.57
CA ARG A 46 -13.34 -32.78 -19.49
C ARG A 46 -13.17 -32.17 -20.89
N ALA A 47 -12.72 -32.95 -21.87
CA ALA A 47 -12.56 -32.48 -23.25
C ALA A 47 -13.87 -31.98 -23.86
N ARG A 48 -14.99 -32.72 -23.70
CA ARG A 48 -16.32 -32.32 -24.19
C ARG A 48 -16.80 -31.02 -23.57
N VAL A 49 -16.67 -30.87 -22.25
CA VAL A 49 -17.09 -29.67 -21.54
C VAL A 49 -16.25 -28.46 -21.95
N LEU A 50 -14.93 -28.61 -22.08
CA LEU A 50 -14.05 -27.52 -22.49
C LEU A 50 -14.34 -27.07 -23.94
N ALA A 51 -14.55 -28.01 -24.88
CA ALA A 51 -14.92 -27.68 -26.24
C ALA A 51 -16.27 -26.95 -26.33
N ALA A 52 -17.29 -27.40 -25.60
CA ALA A 52 -18.57 -26.72 -25.52
C ALA A 52 -18.48 -25.33 -24.89
N ALA A 53 -17.66 -25.17 -23.81
CA ALA A 53 -17.44 -23.88 -23.17
C ALA A 53 -16.74 -22.89 -24.10
N GLU A 54 -15.72 -23.33 -24.83
CA GLU A 54 -15.00 -22.53 -25.81
C GLU A 54 -15.92 -22.08 -26.95
N ALA A 55 -16.70 -23.00 -27.54
CA ALA A 55 -17.65 -22.71 -28.64
C ALA A 55 -18.73 -21.69 -28.19
N LEU A 56 -19.16 -21.73 -26.95
CA LEU A 56 -20.18 -20.82 -26.41
C LEU A 56 -19.55 -19.53 -25.79
N GLY A 57 -18.23 -19.39 -25.75
CA GLY A 57 -17.57 -18.28 -25.05
C GLY A 57 -17.84 -18.29 -23.54
N TYR A 58 -18.14 -19.45 -22.97
CA TYR A 58 -18.44 -19.59 -21.54
C TYR A 58 -17.17 -19.49 -20.70
N ARG A 59 -17.24 -18.65 -19.68
CA ARG A 59 -16.26 -18.62 -18.60
C ARG A 59 -16.97 -18.81 -17.26
N PRO A 60 -16.46 -19.68 -16.39
CA PRO A 60 -17.06 -19.89 -15.05
C PRO A 60 -17.20 -18.57 -14.29
N ASN A 61 -18.36 -18.36 -13.72
CA ASN A 61 -18.57 -17.22 -12.82
C ASN A 61 -17.94 -17.51 -11.46
N ARG A 62 -16.85 -16.79 -11.15
CA ARG A 62 -16.12 -16.95 -9.89
C ARG A 62 -16.96 -16.54 -8.67
N LEU A 63 -17.85 -15.54 -8.80
CA LEU A 63 -18.73 -15.13 -7.73
C LEU A 63 -19.72 -16.25 -7.36
N ALA A 64 -20.30 -16.91 -8.38
CA ALA A 64 -21.18 -18.08 -8.15
C ALA A 64 -20.41 -19.24 -7.50
N ARG A 65 -19.13 -19.42 -7.80
CA ARG A 65 -18.27 -20.40 -7.15
C ARG A 65 -18.00 -20.02 -5.70
N GLY A 66 -17.74 -18.74 -5.43
CA GLY A 66 -17.51 -18.22 -4.08
C GLY A 66 -18.67 -18.55 -3.14
N LEU A 67 -19.92 -18.42 -3.61
CA LEU A 67 -21.12 -18.80 -2.85
C LEU A 67 -21.16 -20.30 -2.48
N MET A 68 -20.57 -21.17 -3.31
CA MET A 68 -20.54 -22.61 -3.04
C MET A 68 -19.33 -23.05 -2.18
N THR A 69 -18.24 -22.32 -2.24
CA THR A 69 -16.99 -22.67 -1.54
C THR A 69 -16.80 -21.87 -0.25
N GLY A 70 -17.60 -20.83 -0.01
CA GLY A 70 -17.42 -19.87 1.07
C GLY A 70 -16.19 -18.95 0.88
N ARG A 71 -15.59 -18.92 -0.33
CA ARG A 71 -14.40 -18.11 -0.64
C ARG A 71 -14.55 -17.38 -1.96
N THR A 72 -14.31 -16.06 -1.93
CA THR A 72 -14.45 -15.18 -3.10
C THR A 72 -13.15 -14.98 -3.88
N GLU A 73 -12.00 -15.32 -3.28
CA GLU A 73 -10.66 -14.99 -3.76
C GLU A 73 -10.44 -13.45 -3.82
N LEU A 74 -11.29 -12.66 -3.14
CA LEU A 74 -11.15 -11.21 -3.00
C LEU A 74 -10.38 -10.87 -1.73
N VAL A 75 -9.46 -9.92 -1.84
CA VAL A 75 -8.73 -9.35 -0.70
C VAL A 75 -8.96 -7.85 -0.71
N GLY A 76 -9.48 -7.31 0.39
CA GLY A 76 -9.59 -5.88 0.58
C GLY A 76 -8.18 -5.25 0.62
N LEU A 77 -7.96 -4.23 -0.18
CA LEU A 77 -6.75 -3.41 -0.14
C LEU A 77 -7.17 -1.98 0.14
N VAL A 78 -6.94 -1.53 1.36
CA VAL A 78 -7.40 -0.22 1.83
C VAL A 78 -6.22 0.72 2.05
N SER A 79 -6.36 1.98 1.66
CA SER A 79 -5.34 3.02 1.82
C SER A 79 -6.00 4.40 1.90
N SER A 80 -5.27 5.37 2.46
CA SER A 80 -5.63 6.79 2.47
C SER A 80 -4.71 7.66 1.60
N HIS A 81 -3.68 7.08 0.94
CA HIS A 81 -2.62 7.85 0.27
C HIS A 81 -2.68 7.77 -1.26
N PHE A 82 -3.88 7.78 -1.85
CA PHE A 82 -4.03 7.69 -3.31
C PHE A 82 -3.47 8.91 -4.07
N ALA A 83 -3.32 10.05 -3.41
CA ALA A 83 -2.70 11.24 -4.00
C ALA A 83 -1.16 11.16 -4.03
N ASN A 84 -0.53 10.23 -3.30
CA ASN A 84 0.91 10.04 -3.29
C ASN A 84 1.34 9.11 -4.45
N PRO A 85 2.10 9.60 -5.45
CA PRO A 85 2.53 8.78 -6.60
C PRO A 85 3.32 7.52 -6.21
N ALA A 86 4.03 7.51 -5.07
CA ALA A 86 4.73 6.33 -4.56
C ALA A 86 3.79 5.14 -4.35
N PHE A 87 2.54 5.40 -3.99
CA PHE A 87 1.55 4.35 -3.80
C PHE A 87 1.12 3.65 -5.09
N MET A 88 1.28 4.27 -6.27
CA MET A 88 1.01 3.60 -7.54
C MET A 88 1.93 2.39 -7.74
N ASP A 89 3.23 2.53 -7.43
CA ASP A 89 4.18 1.42 -7.48
C ASP A 89 3.85 0.35 -6.43
N VAL A 90 3.45 0.78 -5.24
CA VAL A 90 3.00 -0.12 -4.16
C VAL A 90 1.74 -0.89 -4.56
N PHE A 91 0.75 -0.23 -5.17
CA PHE A 91 -0.46 -0.90 -5.67
C PHE A 91 -0.15 -1.89 -6.81
N ASP A 92 0.79 -1.56 -7.69
CA ASP A 92 1.25 -2.50 -8.72
C ASP A 92 1.87 -3.76 -8.08
N LEU A 93 2.72 -3.58 -7.05
CA LEU A 93 3.29 -4.70 -6.29
C LEU A 93 2.20 -5.56 -5.65
N PHE A 94 1.25 -4.98 -4.92
CA PHE A 94 0.12 -5.70 -4.32
C PHE A 94 -0.70 -6.44 -5.37
N THR A 95 -1.06 -5.76 -6.47
CA THR A 95 -1.89 -6.34 -7.53
C THR A 95 -1.21 -7.54 -8.17
N ARG A 96 0.06 -7.41 -8.54
CA ARG A 96 0.82 -8.52 -9.16
C ARG A 96 0.97 -9.69 -8.21
N GLU A 97 1.29 -9.44 -6.94
CA GLU A 97 1.54 -10.52 -5.99
C GLU A 97 0.24 -11.25 -5.60
N LEU A 98 -0.87 -10.54 -5.43
CA LEU A 98 -2.20 -11.15 -5.25
C LEU A 98 -2.58 -12.01 -6.46
N GLN A 99 -2.40 -11.48 -7.69
CA GLN A 99 -2.73 -12.19 -8.92
C GLN A 99 -1.90 -13.48 -9.10
N ARG A 100 -0.61 -13.47 -8.74
CA ARG A 100 0.24 -14.67 -8.77
C ARG A 100 -0.32 -15.80 -7.89
N ARG A 101 -0.99 -15.46 -6.80
CA ARG A 101 -1.65 -16.41 -5.89
C ARG A 101 -3.11 -16.71 -6.23
N GLY A 102 -3.63 -16.17 -7.33
CA GLY A 102 -5.02 -16.35 -7.74
C GLY A 102 -6.01 -15.44 -7.01
N LEU A 103 -5.53 -14.56 -6.14
CA LEU A 103 -6.32 -13.56 -5.40
C LEU A 103 -6.57 -12.30 -6.24
N ARG A 104 -7.54 -11.48 -5.84
CA ARG A 104 -7.93 -10.23 -6.52
C ARG A 104 -8.11 -9.12 -5.49
N PRO A 105 -7.55 -7.92 -5.71
CA PRO A 105 -7.79 -6.79 -4.82
C PRO A 105 -9.19 -6.20 -5.03
N LEU A 106 -9.85 -5.88 -3.93
CA LEU A 106 -10.97 -4.93 -3.85
C LEU A 106 -10.44 -3.69 -3.15
N ILE A 107 -10.28 -2.60 -3.91
CA ILE A 107 -9.62 -1.37 -3.42
C ILE A 107 -10.65 -0.45 -2.76
N ALA A 108 -10.33 0.07 -1.58
CA ALA A 108 -11.12 1.08 -0.88
C ALA A 108 -10.22 2.26 -0.44
N ASN A 109 -10.78 3.46 -0.55
CA ASN A 109 -10.15 4.68 -0.07
C ASN A 109 -10.67 5.04 1.32
N LEU A 110 -9.76 5.29 2.28
CA LEU A 110 -10.07 5.68 3.65
C LEU A 110 -9.99 7.19 3.90
N SER A 111 -9.63 7.99 2.89
CA SER A 111 -9.36 9.43 3.06
C SER A 111 -10.60 10.32 3.11
N GLU A 112 -11.80 9.77 2.91
CA GLU A 112 -13.05 10.54 2.95
C GLU A 112 -13.74 10.40 4.32
N ASP A 113 -14.54 11.40 4.69
CA ASP A 113 -15.40 11.34 5.87
C ASP A 113 -16.34 10.13 5.81
N GLY A 114 -16.31 9.28 6.85
CA GLY A 114 -17.02 8.01 6.85
C GLY A 114 -16.39 6.90 6.01
N GLY A 115 -15.21 7.14 5.43
CA GLY A 115 -14.51 6.17 4.56
C GLY A 115 -14.25 4.82 5.23
N ALA A 116 -13.99 4.80 6.54
CA ALA A 116 -13.75 3.56 7.30
C ALA A 116 -15.00 2.66 7.35
N ASP A 117 -16.15 3.20 7.73
CA ASP A 117 -17.39 2.43 7.82
C ASP A 117 -17.85 1.96 6.43
N SER A 118 -17.77 2.86 5.44
CA SER A 118 -18.09 2.53 4.04
C SER A 118 -17.14 1.46 3.47
N ALA A 119 -15.86 1.52 3.80
CA ALA A 119 -14.90 0.50 3.38
C ALA A 119 -15.20 -0.86 4.02
N LEU A 120 -15.48 -0.90 5.33
CA LEU A 120 -15.83 -2.14 6.03
C LEU A 120 -17.12 -2.74 5.46
N ASP A 121 -18.16 -1.92 5.29
CA ASP A 121 -19.42 -2.37 4.70
C ASP A 121 -19.21 -2.95 3.30
N MET A 122 -18.43 -2.29 2.48
CA MET A 122 -18.07 -2.80 1.14
C MET A 122 -17.34 -4.14 1.23
N MET A 123 -16.36 -4.28 2.13
CA MET A 123 -15.62 -5.55 2.31
C MET A 123 -16.57 -6.69 2.69
N LEU A 124 -17.52 -6.42 3.59
CA LEU A 124 -18.51 -7.41 4.03
C LEU A 124 -19.53 -7.73 2.94
N GLN A 125 -20.05 -6.72 2.22
CA GLN A 125 -21.00 -6.92 1.11
C GLN A 125 -20.42 -7.76 -0.02
N TYR A 126 -19.15 -7.54 -0.35
CA TYR A 126 -18.45 -8.34 -1.37
C TYR A 126 -17.83 -9.62 -0.82
N SER A 127 -17.99 -9.88 0.51
CA SER A 127 -17.49 -11.08 1.18
C SER A 127 -15.98 -11.28 0.89
N VAL A 128 -15.16 -10.26 1.12
CA VAL A 128 -13.70 -10.41 0.96
C VAL A 128 -13.19 -11.47 1.93
N ASP A 129 -12.17 -12.21 1.52
CA ASP A 129 -11.61 -13.29 2.34
C ASP A 129 -10.57 -12.76 3.36
N ALA A 130 -10.01 -11.57 3.16
CA ALA A 130 -9.05 -10.92 4.04
C ALA A 130 -8.92 -9.43 3.74
N VAL A 131 -8.22 -8.66 4.60
CA VAL A 131 -7.94 -7.23 4.42
C VAL A 131 -6.46 -6.93 4.59
N LEU A 132 -5.89 -6.17 3.66
CA LEU A 132 -4.57 -5.55 3.72
C LEU A 132 -4.76 -4.03 3.92
N ILE A 133 -4.23 -3.50 5.02
CA ILE A 133 -4.28 -2.07 5.33
C ILE A 133 -2.93 -1.47 4.93
N ALA A 134 -2.92 -0.70 3.84
CA ALA A 134 -1.71 -0.09 3.27
C ALA A 134 -1.70 1.42 3.53
N THR A 135 -1.60 1.81 4.79
CA THR A 135 -1.49 3.21 5.25
C THR A 135 -0.84 3.27 6.61
N SER A 136 -0.11 4.32 6.93
CA SER A 136 0.50 4.55 8.23
C SER A 136 -0.45 5.21 9.25
N ALA A 137 -1.62 5.68 8.80
CA ALA A 137 -2.65 6.31 9.63
C ALA A 137 -4.06 5.79 9.28
N PRO A 138 -4.37 4.51 9.55
CA PRO A 138 -5.74 4.04 9.40
C PRO A 138 -6.65 4.74 10.43
N PRO A 139 -7.93 4.95 10.11
CA PRO A 139 -8.90 5.42 11.10
C PRO A 139 -8.91 4.53 12.35
N GLU A 140 -9.05 5.15 13.52
CA GLU A 140 -9.03 4.44 14.80
C GLU A 140 -10.12 3.37 14.85
N GLY A 141 -9.76 2.17 15.31
CA GLY A 141 -10.69 1.05 15.43
C GLY A 141 -11.02 0.32 14.12
N PHE A 142 -10.57 0.80 12.97
CA PHE A 142 -10.88 0.16 11.66
C PHE A 142 -10.32 -1.26 11.56
N ALA A 143 -9.04 -1.44 11.87
CA ALA A 143 -8.40 -2.76 11.81
C ALA A 143 -9.05 -3.74 12.78
N GLY A 144 -9.34 -3.31 14.01
CA GLY A 144 -10.06 -4.10 15.00
C GLY A 144 -11.49 -4.43 14.56
N SER A 145 -12.17 -3.54 13.86
CA SER A 145 -13.52 -3.81 13.33
C SER A 145 -13.50 -4.88 12.24
N CYS A 146 -12.52 -4.85 11.34
CA CYS A 146 -12.31 -5.91 10.36
C CYS A 146 -12.02 -7.27 11.05
N ALA A 147 -11.14 -7.28 12.06
CA ALA A 147 -10.81 -8.50 12.81
C ALA A 147 -12.02 -9.05 13.57
N ARG A 148 -12.81 -8.19 14.24
CA ARG A 148 -14.07 -8.59 14.91
C ARG A 148 -15.12 -9.13 13.94
N ALA A 149 -15.11 -8.68 12.70
CA ALA A 149 -15.95 -9.23 11.63
C ALA A 149 -15.46 -10.60 11.12
N GLY A 150 -14.36 -11.14 11.68
CA GLY A 150 -13.81 -12.44 11.32
C GLY A 150 -12.88 -12.41 10.10
N LEU A 151 -12.49 -11.23 9.63
CA LEU A 151 -11.56 -11.10 8.51
C LEU A 151 -10.12 -11.18 8.99
N PRO A 152 -9.26 -12.01 8.39
CA PRO A 152 -7.81 -11.90 8.54
C PRO A 152 -7.33 -10.50 8.09
N VAL A 153 -6.55 -9.83 8.94
CA VAL A 153 -6.06 -8.47 8.67
C VAL A 153 -4.54 -8.44 8.80
N VAL A 154 -3.87 -7.76 7.89
CA VAL A 154 -2.45 -7.39 8.00
C VAL A 154 -2.30 -5.90 7.72
N HIS A 155 -1.64 -5.21 8.63
CA HIS A 155 -1.28 -3.79 8.48
C HIS A 155 0.09 -3.68 7.83
N VAL A 156 0.23 -2.89 6.77
CA VAL A 156 1.49 -2.71 6.04
C VAL A 156 1.89 -1.23 6.05
N PHE A 157 3.17 -0.94 6.30
CA PHE A 157 3.81 0.38 6.36
C PHE A 157 3.60 1.21 7.62
N GLY A 158 2.62 0.89 8.45
CA GLY A 158 2.39 1.55 9.73
C GLY A 158 2.50 0.55 10.89
N ARG A 159 2.27 1.03 12.11
CA ARG A 159 2.06 0.17 13.27
C ARG A 159 0.60 0.18 13.67
N ALA A 160 0.11 -0.95 14.15
CA ALA A 160 -1.20 -1.00 14.77
C ALA A 160 -1.24 -0.07 15.98
N GLY A 161 -2.33 0.66 16.15
CA GLY A 161 -2.60 1.39 17.38
C GLY A 161 -2.75 0.42 18.56
N SER A 162 -2.54 0.90 19.78
CA SER A 162 -2.63 0.09 21.01
C SER A 162 -4.01 -0.58 21.22
N GLN A 163 -5.05 -0.13 20.50
CA GLN A 163 -6.40 -0.69 20.55
C GLN A 163 -6.72 -1.70 19.44
N ASP A 164 -5.94 -1.71 18.37
CA ASP A 164 -6.13 -2.58 17.21
C ASP A 164 -4.97 -3.57 17.12
N ALA A 165 -5.01 -4.64 17.92
CA ALA A 165 -3.99 -5.68 17.91
C ALA A 165 -4.09 -6.54 16.64
N VAL A 166 -3.69 -5.98 15.48
CA VAL A 166 -3.54 -6.71 14.23
C VAL A 166 -2.07 -6.75 13.83
N PRO A 167 -1.62 -7.86 13.23
CA PRO A 167 -0.23 -8.01 12.81
C PRO A 167 0.21 -6.91 11.83
N ALA A 168 1.44 -6.41 12.03
CA ALA A 168 2.04 -5.36 11.22
C ALA A 168 3.28 -5.84 10.47
N VAL A 169 3.36 -5.51 9.19
CA VAL A 169 4.52 -5.67 8.32
C VAL A 169 5.08 -4.28 8.05
N THR A 170 6.19 -3.93 8.70
CA THR A 170 6.68 -2.56 8.75
C THR A 170 8.22 -2.50 8.79
N VAL A 171 8.76 -1.30 8.89
CA VAL A 171 10.17 -1.01 9.16
C VAL A 171 10.33 -0.28 10.49
N ASP A 172 11.55 -0.28 11.06
CA ASP A 172 11.85 0.55 12.22
C ASP A 172 11.95 2.03 11.82
N ASN A 173 10.81 2.74 11.87
CA ASN A 173 10.72 4.15 11.55
C ASN A 173 11.56 5.03 12.50
N VAL A 174 11.72 4.62 13.77
CA VAL A 174 12.59 5.31 14.72
C VAL A 174 14.07 5.16 14.33
N ALA A 175 14.49 3.96 13.93
CA ALA A 175 15.82 3.75 13.37
C ALA A 175 16.02 4.55 12.09
N GLY A 176 14.98 4.69 11.26
CA GLY A 176 15.00 5.51 10.04
C GLY A 176 15.29 6.98 10.33
N GLY A 177 14.59 7.57 11.30
CA GLY A 177 14.86 8.94 11.75
C GLY A 177 16.30 9.11 12.29
N ARG A 178 16.78 8.12 13.06
CA ARG A 178 18.16 8.10 13.54
C ARG A 178 19.17 8.05 12.38
N LEU A 179 18.92 7.24 11.39
CA LEU A 179 19.79 7.06 10.22
C LEU A 179 19.88 8.35 9.38
N ALA A 180 18.76 9.07 9.19
CA ALA A 180 18.74 10.36 8.52
C ALA A 180 19.57 11.41 9.27
N ALA A 181 19.36 11.54 10.59
CA ALA A 181 20.15 12.45 11.42
C ALA A 181 21.64 12.09 11.40
N GLU A 182 21.98 10.81 11.47
CA GLU A 182 23.36 10.32 11.39
C GLU A 182 24.04 10.73 10.09
N ALA A 183 23.38 10.58 8.95
CA ALA A 183 23.91 10.96 7.64
C ALA A 183 24.22 12.45 7.57
N MET A 184 23.34 13.29 8.12
CA MET A 184 23.54 14.74 8.15
C MET A 184 24.67 15.16 9.11
N LEU A 185 24.74 14.54 10.30
CA LEU A 185 25.80 14.80 11.28
C LEU A 185 27.20 14.40 10.78
N LYS A 186 27.31 13.28 10.05
CA LYS A 186 28.58 12.86 9.41
C LYS A 186 29.12 13.89 8.42
N ARG A 187 28.27 14.76 7.87
CA ARG A 187 28.67 15.89 7.00
C ARG A 187 28.96 17.18 7.77
N GLY A 188 28.96 17.12 9.10
CA GLY A 188 29.24 18.28 9.95
C GLY A 188 28.06 19.26 10.06
N LEU A 189 26.87 18.88 9.62
CA LEU A 189 25.69 19.74 9.68
C LEU A 189 25.07 19.68 11.07
N THR A 190 24.69 20.85 11.62
CA THR A 190 24.20 20.96 13.00
C THR A 190 22.86 21.68 13.12
N ARG A 191 22.48 22.53 12.16
CA ARG A 191 21.16 23.16 12.11
C ARG A 191 20.23 22.33 11.24
N LEU A 192 19.61 21.34 11.85
CA LEU A 192 18.84 20.30 11.16
C LEU A 192 17.36 20.42 11.50
N ALA A 193 16.49 20.25 10.51
CA ALA A 193 15.05 20.27 10.68
C ALA A 193 14.41 18.99 10.14
N PHE A 194 13.19 18.71 10.61
CA PHE A 194 12.31 17.65 10.13
C PHE A 194 11.04 18.24 9.53
N LEU A 195 10.60 17.68 8.42
CA LEU A 195 9.34 18.00 7.75
C LEU A 195 8.56 16.69 7.52
N GLY A 196 7.59 16.38 8.37
CA GLY A 196 6.75 15.19 8.29
C GLY A 196 5.46 15.40 7.50
N GLY A 197 4.71 14.33 7.28
CA GLY A 197 3.34 14.37 6.76
C GLY A 197 2.35 14.86 7.82
N ALA A 198 1.32 14.07 8.15
CA ALA A 198 0.38 14.41 9.22
C ALA A 198 1.00 14.17 10.60
N ALA A 199 0.67 15.04 11.56
CA ALA A 199 1.09 14.90 12.96
C ALA A 199 0.47 13.70 13.69
N THR A 200 -0.60 13.12 13.13
CA THR A 200 -1.27 11.91 13.62
C THR A 200 -0.72 10.63 13.03
N ASP A 201 0.12 10.73 12.01
CA ASP A 201 0.66 9.61 11.29
C ASP A 201 1.78 8.92 12.07
N SER A 202 1.64 7.63 12.35
CA SER A 202 2.59 6.87 13.18
C SER A 202 4.01 6.87 12.60
N SER A 203 4.16 6.82 11.28
CA SER A 203 5.48 6.87 10.65
C SER A 203 6.12 8.26 10.75
N SER A 204 5.35 9.35 10.61
CA SER A 204 5.83 10.71 10.85
C SER A 204 6.32 10.91 12.29
N ILE A 205 5.53 10.46 13.27
CA ILE A 205 5.86 10.55 14.70
C ILE A 205 7.14 9.77 15.02
N ASP A 206 7.22 8.53 14.56
CA ASP A 206 8.36 7.65 14.86
C ASP A 206 9.65 8.14 14.18
N ARG A 207 9.58 8.61 12.92
CA ARG A 207 10.73 9.23 12.21
C ARG A 207 11.21 10.48 12.90
N ALA A 208 10.30 11.38 13.32
CA ALA A 208 10.63 12.58 14.08
C ALA A 208 11.27 12.25 15.45
N ALA A 209 10.74 11.24 16.15
CA ALA A 209 11.28 10.80 17.43
C ALA A 209 12.71 10.26 17.30
N GLY A 210 12.95 9.40 16.30
CA GLY A 210 14.29 8.86 16.03
C GLY A 210 15.30 9.94 15.63
N PHE A 211 14.90 10.87 14.79
CA PHE A 211 15.69 12.03 14.38
C PHE A 211 16.06 12.89 15.59
N THR A 212 15.10 13.25 16.41
CA THR A 212 15.29 14.04 17.63
C THR A 212 16.21 13.35 18.62
N ALA A 213 15.98 12.05 18.87
CA ALA A 213 16.80 11.27 19.81
C ALA A 213 18.27 11.20 19.35
N ARG A 214 18.53 11.06 18.05
CA ARG A 214 19.90 11.02 17.53
C ARG A 214 20.61 12.37 17.65
N LEU A 215 19.89 13.48 17.43
CA LEU A 215 20.45 14.82 17.62
C LEU A 215 20.75 15.06 19.10
N ALA A 216 19.84 14.71 20.00
CA ALA A 216 20.05 14.83 21.45
C ALA A 216 21.28 14.05 21.92
N ALA A 217 21.52 12.85 21.39
CA ALA A 217 22.72 12.05 21.67
C ALA A 217 24.02 12.72 21.16
N ALA A 218 23.93 13.69 20.23
CA ALA A 218 25.05 14.51 19.76
C ALA A 218 25.13 15.88 20.48
N GLY A 219 24.31 16.10 21.53
CA GLY A 219 24.25 17.38 22.23
C GLY A 219 23.51 18.50 21.47
N LEU A 220 22.71 18.14 20.47
CA LEU A 220 21.97 19.06 19.63
C LEU A 220 20.46 18.92 19.83
N GLN A 221 19.72 19.95 19.39
CA GLN A 221 18.27 19.89 19.27
C GLN A 221 17.87 20.11 17.80
N PRO A 222 16.75 19.53 17.33
CA PRO A 222 16.20 19.92 16.04
C PRO A 222 15.97 21.45 15.98
N LEU A 223 16.37 22.06 14.86
CA LEU A 223 16.07 23.48 14.61
C LEU A 223 14.56 23.71 14.51
N ALA A 224 13.85 22.76 13.89
CA ALA A 224 12.40 22.72 13.82
C ALA A 224 11.92 21.28 13.58
N ILE A 225 10.74 20.94 14.10
CA ILE A 225 9.94 19.77 13.78
C ILE A 225 8.62 20.28 13.26
N GLU A 226 8.36 20.09 11.99
CA GLU A 226 7.15 20.59 11.31
C GLU A 226 6.39 19.43 10.67
N PHE A 227 5.08 19.55 10.60
CA PHE A 227 4.20 18.60 9.94
C PHE A 227 3.41 19.34 8.86
N ALA A 228 3.53 18.87 7.62
CA ALA A 228 2.94 19.50 6.46
C ALA A 228 1.42 19.20 6.30
N GLY A 229 0.91 18.22 7.04
CA GLY A 229 -0.51 17.85 7.06
C GLY A 229 -0.83 16.61 6.22
N ASP A 230 -0.10 16.36 5.15
CA ASP A 230 -0.27 15.17 4.31
C ASP A 230 1.04 14.85 3.56
N TYR A 231 1.12 13.66 3.00
CA TYR A 231 2.20 13.21 2.13
C TYR A 231 1.89 13.51 0.65
N SER A 232 2.17 14.74 0.25
CA SER A 232 2.07 15.16 -1.15
C SER A 232 3.19 16.12 -1.53
N HIS A 233 3.46 16.25 -2.83
CA HIS A 233 4.43 17.19 -3.37
C HIS A 233 4.13 18.63 -2.95
N GLU A 234 2.86 19.06 -3.04
CA GLU A 234 2.43 20.42 -2.65
C GLU A 234 2.65 20.70 -1.16
N HIS A 235 2.35 19.71 -0.29
CA HIS A 235 2.61 19.85 1.14
C HIS A 235 4.11 19.93 1.44
N GLY A 236 4.95 19.14 0.75
CA GLY A 236 6.40 19.24 0.87
C GLY A 236 6.95 20.61 0.42
N ARG A 237 6.46 21.10 -0.73
CA ARG A 237 6.81 22.43 -1.26
C ARG A 237 6.38 23.55 -0.32
N GLY A 238 5.14 23.58 0.08
CA GLY A 238 4.59 24.60 0.99
C GLY A 238 5.21 24.53 2.38
N GLY A 239 5.42 23.32 2.92
CA GLY A 239 6.05 23.10 4.21
C GLY A 239 7.49 23.60 4.26
N LEU A 240 8.28 23.35 3.21
CA LEU A 240 9.63 23.91 3.15
C LEU A 240 9.64 25.41 3.03
N HIS A 241 8.75 26.03 2.23
CA HIS A 241 8.63 27.49 2.17
C HIS A 241 8.35 28.08 3.56
N ALA A 242 7.36 27.53 4.28
CA ALA A 242 7.00 27.98 5.62
C ALA A 242 8.16 27.80 6.63
N LEU A 243 8.92 26.72 6.52
CA LEU A 243 10.07 26.43 7.36
C LEU A 243 11.19 27.46 7.07
N LEU A 244 11.47 27.76 5.80
CA LEU A 244 12.52 28.71 5.40
C LEU A 244 12.17 30.17 5.74
N ASP A 245 10.90 30.51 5.86
CA ASP A 245 10.47 31.86 6.29
C ASP A 245 10.83 32.13 7.76
N ARG A 246 10.86 31.09 8.58
CA ARG A 246 11.11 31.18 10.03
C ARG A 246 12.52 30.75 10.43
N HIS A 247 13.15 29.90 9.66
CA HIS A 247 14.38 29.20 10.01
C HIS A 247 15.40 29.21 8.88
N ARG A 248 16.66 28.86 9.23
CA ARG A 248 17.75 28.71 8.25
C ARG A 248 18.43 27.35 8.47
N PRO A 249 17.78 26.23 8.13
CA PRO A 249 18.37 24.91 8.26
C PRO A 249 19.53 24.72 7.30
N GLN A 250 20.52 23.92 7.70
CA GLN A 250 21.58 23.41 6.81
C GLN A 250 21.12 22.15 6.06
N ALA A 251 20.21 21.39 6.67
CA ALA A 251 19.54 20.28 6.00
C ALA A 251 18.16 20.01 6.61
N VAL A 252 17.29 19.39 5.79
CA VAL A 252 15.94 18.99 6.17
C VAL A 252 15.77 17.50 5.87
N PHE A 253 15.35 16.74 6.88
CA PHE A 253 14.84 15.39 6.71
C PHE A 253 13.34 15.46 6.45
N CYS A 254 12.93 15.08 5.26
CA CYS A 254 11.52 14.98 4.86
C CYS A 254 10.99 13.59 5.22
N GLY A 255 9.77 13.54 5.73
CA GLY A 255 9.14 12.31 6.23
C GLY A 255 8.97 11.23 5.17
N ASP A 256 8.86 11.60 3.88
CA ASP A 256 8.95 10.69 2.74
C ASP A 256 9.58 11.37 1.52
N ASP A 257 9.74 10.63 0.43
CA ASP A 257 10.34 11.12 -0.80
C ASP A 257 9.45 12.13 -1.52
N ILE A 258 8.10 12.01 -1.47
CA ILE A 258 7.24 12.97 -2.19
C ILE A 258 7.26 14.35 -1.52
N LEU A 259 7.36 14.40 -0.19
CA LEU A 259 7.64 15.65 0.52
C LEU A 259 9.01 16.21 0.16
N ALA A 260 10.03 15.34 0.08
CA ALA A 260 11.39 15.75 -0.29
C ALA A 260 11.47 16.29 -1.72
N LEU A 261 10.74 15.71 -2.68
CA LEU A 261 10.67 16.23 -4.05
C LEU A 261 10.02 17.61 -4.09
N GLY A 262 8.93 17.83 -3.33
CA GLY A 262 8.33 19.15 -3.15
C GLY A 262 9.29 20.14 -2.51
N ALA A 263 10.05 19.70 -1.50
CA ALA A 263 11.07 20.53 -0.86
C ALA A 263 12.21 20.91 -1.82
N LEU A 264 12.65 19.99 -2.69
CA LEU A 264 13.63 20.29 -3.73
C LEU A 264 13.13 21.35 -4.72
N ASP A 265 11.85 21.30 -5.09
CA ASP A 265 11.28 22.33 -5.97
C ASP A 265 11.16 23.67 -5.25
N ALA A 266 10.78 23.72 -3.97
CA ALA A 266 10.83 24.94 -3.16
C ALA A 266 12.24 25.53 -3.04
N CYS A 267 13.29 24.70 -2.95
CA CYS A 267 14.67 25.17 -3.00
C CYS A 267 14.97 25.87 -4.34
N ARG A 268 14.57 25.26 -5.47
CA ARG A 268 14.77 25.86 -6.82
C ARG A 268 14.03 27.20 -6.95
N GLU A 269 12.79 27.29 -6.50
CA GLU A 269 11.99 28.52 -6.50
C GLU A 269 12.64 29.65 -5.68
N ARG A 270 13.35 29.30 -4.61
CA ARG A 270 14.10 30.25 -3.76
C ARG A 270 15.55 30.50 -4.22
N GLY A 271 15.98 29.87 -5.31
CA GLY A 271 17.35 30.00 -5.82
C GLY A 271 18.41 29.34 -4.92
N LEU A 272 17.98 28.37 -4.06
CA LEU A 272 18.89 27.65 -3.19
C LEU A 272 19.48 26.43 -3.94
N ALA A 273 20.81 26.31 -3.92
CA ALA A 273 21.48 25.17 -4.49
C ALA A 273 21.55 24.00 -3.48
N VAL A 274 21.02 22.86 -3.88
CA VAL A 274 21.10 21.61 -3.13
C VAL A 274 22.27 20.80 -3.68
N PRO A 275 23.17 20.27 -2.84
CA PRO A 275 23.20 20.33 -1.37
C PRO A 275 23.97 21.54 -0.80
N ARG A 276 24.55 22.42 -1.64
CA ARG A 276 25.51 23.43 -1.20
C ARG A 276 24.94 24.41 -0.16
N ASP A 277 23.72 24.90 -0.36
CA ASP A 277 23.07 25.87 0.50
C ASP A 277 22.16 25.20 1.54
N ILE A 278 21.58 24.05 1.17
CA ILE A 278 20.71 23.23 2.02
C ILE A 278 20.72 21.78 1.54
N GLY A 279 20.88 20.82 2.45
CA GLY A 279 20.71 19.40 2.17
C GLY A 279 19.26 18.94 2.32
N ILE A 280 18.83 17.99 1.50
CA ILE A 280 17.50 17.35 1.59
C ILE A 280 17.69 15.84 1.66
N VAL A 281 17.02 15.20 2.62
CA VAL A 281 16.96 13.73 2.76
C VAL A 281 15.51 13.29 2.76
N GLY A 282 15.18 12.25 2.00
CA GLY A 282 13.87 11.64 1.93
C GLY A 282 13.78 10.31 2.68
N PHE A 283 12.67 9.60 2.43
CA PHE A 283 12.40 8.27 2.94
C PHE A 283 11.53 7.53 1.92
N ASP A 284 11.77 6.26 1.64
CA ASP A 284 11.10 5.25 0.81
C ASP A 284 11.98 4.72 -0.33
N ASP A 285 12.84 5.54 -0.91
CA ASP A 285 13.60 5.28 -2.15
C ASP A 285 12.65 4.94 -3.32
N MET A 286 11.64 5.78 -3.50
CA MET A 286 10.74 5.68 -4.65
C MET A 286 11.49 5.88 -5.97
N PRO A 287 11.03 5.33 -7.11
CA PRO A 287 11.73 5.44 -8.39
C PRO A 287 12.08 6.88 -8.81
N LEU A 288 11.21 7.85 -8.51
CA LEU A 288 11.46 9.27 -8.80
C LEU A 288 12.67 9.84 -8.06
N ALA A 289 13.00 9.33 -6.87
CA ALA A 289 14.16 9.77 -6.10
C ALA A 289 15.47 9.58 -6.87
N ALA A 290 15.54 8.59 -7.75
CA ALA A 290 16.70 8.31 -8.58
C ALA A 290 16.76 9.12 -9.88
N TRP A 291 15.71 9.85 -10.25
CA TRP A 291 15.67 10.59 -11.52
C TRP A 291 16.75 11.67 -11.57
N PRO A 292 17.34 11.94 -12.77
CA PRO A 292 18.43 12.89 -12.93
C PRO A 292 18.11 14.31 -12.41
N GLY A 293 16.82 14.70 -12.44
CA GLY A 293 16.37 16.00 -11.95
C GLY A 293 16.33 16.13 -10.42
N TYR A 294 16.35 15.02 -9.70
CA TYR A 294 16.22 15.00 -8.23
C TYR A 294 17.46 14.42 -7.54
N ARG A 295 17.90 13.21 -7.91
CA ARG A 295 19.01 12.50 -7.31
C ARG A 295 19.00 12.61 -5.78
N LEU A 296 17.83 12.27 -5.21
CA LEU A 296 17.52 12.42 -3.80
C LEU A 296 18.22 11.35 -2.96
N THR A 297 19.01 11.79 -1.97
CA THR A 297 19.48 10.96 -0.86
C THR A 297 18.26 10.59 0.00
N THR A 298 18.07 9.30 0.28
CA THR A 298 16.87 8.82 0.93
C THR A 298 17.13 7.56 1.74
N ILE A 299 16.16 7.13 2.54
CA ILE A 299 16.19 5.87 3.28
C ILE A 299 15.29 4.86 2.57
N ARG A 300 15.89 3.77 2.10
CA ARG A 300 15.16 2.71 1.39
C ARG A 300 14.42 1.81 2.35
N GLN A 301 13.13 1.59 2.06
CA GLN A 301 12.33 0.49 2.57
C GLN A 301 12.29 -0.65 1.52
N PRO A 302 12.36 -1.92 1.93
CA PRO A 302 12.26 -3.05 1.00
C PRO A 302 10.80 -3.35 0.66
N MET A 303 10.09 -2.40 0.04
CA MET A 303 8.63 -2.45 -0.19
C MET A 303 8.17 -3.73 -0.88
N ALA A 304 8.93 -4.20 -1.90
CA ALA A 304 8.57 -5.42 -2.61
C ALA A 304 8.65 -6.68 -1.72
N GLU A 305 9.55 -6.70 -0.73
CA GLU A 305 9.67 -7.81 0.22
C GLU A 305 8.55 -7.73 1.26
N MET A 306 8.27 -6.54 1.75
CA MET A 306 7.17 -6.28 2.70
C MET A 306 5.82 -6.70 2.12
N VAL A 307 5.51 -6.28 0.89
CA VAL A 307 4.27 -6.66 0.18
C VAL A 307 4.20 -8.18 -0.04
N ARG A 308 5.30 -8.81 -0.50
CA ARG A 308 5.34 -10.27 -0.69
C ARG A 308 5.10 -11.03 0.61
N HIS A 309 5.69 -10.56 1.71
CA HIS A 309 5.52 -11.17 3.02
C HIS A 309 4.06 -11.02 3.49
N ALA A 310 3.51 -9.81 3.51
CA ALA A 310 2.14 -9.55 3.95
C ALA A 310 1.10 -10.40 3.19
N ILE A 311 1.23 -10.49 1.86
CA ILE A 311 0.35 -11.33 1.04
C ILE A 311 0.63 -12.83 1.30
N GLY A 312 1.87 -13.19 1.60
CA GLY A 312 2.25 -14.55 2.00
C GLY A 312 1.50 -14.99 3.24
N GLU A 313 1.51 -14.16 4.28
CA GLU A 313 0.80 -14.39 5.54
C GLU A 313 -0.73 -14.52 5.34
N ILE A 314 -1.32 -13.59 4.57
CA ILE A 314 -2.75 -13.69 4.21
C ILE A 314 -3.04 -15.00 3.49
N ALA A 315 -2.23 -15.39 2.51
CA ALA A 315 -2.45 -16.63 1.75
C ALA A 315 -2.30 -17.88 2.62
N ALA A 316 -1.35 -17.88 3.55
CA ALA A 316 -1.17 -18.96 4.51
C ALA A 316 -2.37 -19.07 5.47
N ARG A 317 -2.84 -17.94 6.02
CA ARG A 317 -4.01 -17.87 6.88
C ARG A 317 -5.29 -18.29 6.15
N LEU A 318 -5.43 -17.95 4.87
CA LEU A 318 -6.54 -18.42 4.05
C LEU A 318 -6.47 -19.92 3.76
N ALA A 319 -5.28 -20.51 3.68
CA ALA A 319 -5.10 -21.95 3.48
C ALA A 319 -5.35 -22.74 4.78
N ASP A 320 -4.88 -22.20 5.90
CA ASP A 320 -4.97 -22.78 7.24
C ASP A 320 -5.51 -21.71 8.21
N ALA A 321 -6.73 -21.89 8.71
CA ALA A 321 -7.38 -20.95 9.61
C ALA A 321 -6.66 -20.76 10.96
N ASP A 322 -5.79 -21.69 11.34
CA ASP A 322 -5.02 -21.63 12.58
C ASP A 322 -3.59 -21.08 12.36
N HIS A 323 -3.20 -20.78 11.10
CA HIS A 323 -1.89 -20.19 10.81
C HIS A 323 -1.75 -18.84 11.54
N PRO A 324 -0.76 -18.67 12.45
CA PRO A 324 -0.54 -17.40 13.12
C PRO A 324 0.03 -16.39 12.12
N ILE A 325 -0.48 -15.14 12.17
CA ILE A 325 0.16 -14.02 11.48
C ILE A 325 0.90 -13.22 12.55
N GLU A 326 2.19 -13.00 12.35
CA GLU A 326 3.05 -12.32 13.32
C GLU A 326 3.52 -10.95 12.78
N ASP A 327 3.91 -10.07 13.70
CA ASP A 327 4.58 -8.82 13.36
C ASP A 327 5.90 -9.10 12.63
N ARG A 328 6.17 -8.34 11.58
CA ARG A 328 7.44 -8.41 10.86
C ARG A 328 8.07 -7.05 10.66
N LEU A 329 9.27 -6.89 11.19
CA LEU A 329 10.11 -5.72 10.98
C LEU A 329 11.15 -6.01 9.89
N PHE A 330 11.26 -5.11 8.91
CA PHE A 330 12.24 -5.18 7.83
C PHE A 330 13.36 -4.16 8.02
N ASP A 331 14.55 -4.51 7.55
CA ASP A 331 15.70 -3.62 7.59
C ASP A 331 15.56 -2.48 6.57
N ILE A 332 16.16 -1.35 6.92
CA ILE A 332 16.22 -0.14 6.09
C ILE A 332 17.67 0.21 5.78
N ALA A 333 17.89 0.97 4.71
CA ALA A 333 19.23 1.38 4.31
C ALA A 333 19.26 2.82 3.79
N LEU A 334 20.31 3.57 4.12
CA LEU A 334 20.58 4.87 3.48
C LEU A 334 21.04 4.65 2.04
N VAL A 335 20.43 5.40 1.12
CA VAL A 335 20.83 5.48 -0.28
C VAL A 335 21.35 6.89 -0.54
N GLU A 336 22.67 7.03 -0.56
CA GLU A 336 23.31 8.32 -0.82
C GLU A 336 23.23 8.69 -2.30
N ARG A 337 22.84 9.93 -2.58
CA ARG A 337 22.82 10.58 -3.89
C ARG A 337 23.32 12.02 -3.75
N ASP A 338 22.85 12.94 -4.58
CA ASP A 338 23.43 14.28 -4.71
C ASP A 338 22.75 15.35 -3.83
N SER A 339 21.67 15.03 -3.11
CA SER A 339 20.86 16.01 -2.37
C SER A 339 21.32 16.27 -0.93
N LEU A 340 22.33 15.55 -0.44
CA LEU A 340 22.87 15.75 0.91
C LEU A 340 24.39 15.90 0.87
#